data_896e26fc62fdc20bc05806ab26255ede
#
_entry.id   896e26fc62fdc20bc05806ab26255ede
#
_cell.length_a   1.000
_cell.length_b   1.000
_cell.length_c   1.000
_cell.angle_alpha   90.00
_cell.angle_beta   90.00
_cell.angle_gamma   90.00
#
_symmetry.space_group_name_H-M   'P 1'
#
loop_
_entity.id
_entity.type
_entity.pdbx_description
1 polymer ?
#
loop_
_entity_poly.entity_id
_entity_poly.type
_entity_poly.pdbx_seq_one_letter_code
_entity_poly.pdbx_strand_id
1 'polypeptide(L)'
;MKKLVDSRGIETTVYEPAEDSHLLATAAQPHVSSSDLVLDVGTGSGYVAATLAATTGARVVGVDVNPHACARAYAAGVQVIRGDLVSAFRDDQFDVVCCNPPYLPTEPEAEWDDWMELALSGGPTGRRVVERFLDDVGRVLASDGCVLLLASSLMDIDRVVDRAASNGFDVGRLVEESYPFETLTVVKLVPW
;
A
#
# COMPACT_ATOMS: atom_id res chain seq x y z
N MET A 1 25.47 9.11 9.68
CA MET A 1 24.24 8.51 9.12
C MET A 1 24.43 7.00 9.04
N LYS A 2 23.67 6.22 9.78
CA LYS A 2 23.64 4.76 9.62
C LYS A 2 22.61 4.44 8.53
N LYS A 3 23.05 3.92 7.38
CA LYS A 3 22.15 3.42 6.32
C LYS A 3 21.78 1.97 6.61
N LEU A 4 20.55 1.60 6.34
CA LEU A 4 20.15 0.20 6.36
C LEU A 4 20.89 -0.56 5.27
N VAL A 5 21.59 -1.60 5.65
CA VAL A 5 22.41 -2.43 4.75
C VAL A 5 21.95 -3.88 4.92
N ASP A 6 21.80 -4.60 3.83
CA ASP A 6 21.48 -6.02 3.87
C ASP A 6 22.64 -6.84 4.50
N SER A 7 22.41 -8.14 4.73
CA SER A 7 23.41 -9.05 5.31
C SER A 7 24.71 -9.17 4.49
N ARG A 8 24.75 -8.65 3.27
CA ARG A 8 25.90 -8.62 2.36
C ARG A 8 26.59 -7.26 2.32
N GLY A 9 26.13 -6.28 3.12
CA GLY A 9 26.66 -4.94 3.15
C GLY A 9 26.18 -4.03 1.99
N ILE A 10 25.09 -4.41 1.30
CA ILE A 10 24.49 -3.64 0.22
C ILE A 10 23.42 -2.72 0.81
N GLU A 11 23.47 -1.45 0.47
CA GLU A 11 22.44 -0.47 0.85
C GLU A 11 21.09 -0.86 0.25
N THR A 12 20.08 -1.10 1.09
CA THR A 12 18.73 -1.43 0.65
C THR A 12 17.96 -0.15 0.38
N THR A 13 17.45 -0.01 -0.83
CA THR A 13 16.69 1.17 -1.28
C THR A 13 15.22 0.85 -1.55
N VAL A 14 14.83 -0.42 -1.49
CA VAL A 14 13.47 -0.90 -1.74
C VAL A 14 13.11 -1.93 -0.68
N TYR A 15 11.91 -1.80 -0.11
CA TYR A 15 11.36 -2.77 0.82
C TYR A 15 11.19 -4.14 0.15
N GLU A 16 11.68 -5.19 0.80
CA GLU A 16 11.46 -6.57 0.34
C GLU A 16 10.07 -7.04 0.78
N PRO A 17 9.34 -7.80 -0.07
CA PRO A 17 8.05 -8.34 0.33
C PRO A 17 8.16 -9.19 1.60
N ALA A 18 7.29 -8.89 2.57
CA ALA A 18 7.21 -9.59 3.83
C ALA A 18 5.76 -10.08 4.07
N GLU A 19 5.45 -10.45 5.28
CA GLU A 19 4.15 -10.97 5.69
C GLU A 19 2.99 -10.04 5.31
N ASP A 20 3.18 -8.73 5.46
CA ASP A 20 2.23 -7.68 5.08
C ASP A 20 1.87 -7.71 3.60
N SER A 21 2.89 -7.78 2.74
CA SER A 21 2.71 -7.84 1.29
C SER A 21 2.02 -9.14 0.86
N HIS A 22 2.37 -10.26 1.50
CA HIS A 22 1.76 -11.57 1.25
C HIS A 22 0.30 -11.60 1.67
N LEU A 23 -0.01 -11.06 2.87
CA LEU A 23 -1.36 -10.99 3.40
C LEU A 23 -2.27 -10.14 2.50
N LEU A 24 -1.81 -8.94 2.12
CA LEU A 24 -2.58 -8.06 1.22
C LEU A 24 -2.83 -8.73 -0.13
N ALA A 25 -1.80 -9.28 -0.78
CA ALA A 25 -1.94 -9.94 -2.07
C ALA A 25 -2.95 -11.11 -2.02
N THR A 26 -2.87 -11.93 -0.96
CA THR A 26 -3.79 -13.07 -0.78
C THR A 26 -5.22 -12.62 -0.53
N ALA A 27 -5.42 -11.64 0.36
CA ALA A 27 -6.75 -11.11 0.69
C ALA A 27 -7.40 -10.37 -0.49
N ALA A 28 -6.60 -9.79 -1.39
CA ALA A 28 -7.10 -9.05 -2.53
C ALA A 28 -7.61 -9.94 -3.67
N GLN A 29 -7.04 -11.12 -3.88
CA GLN A 29 -7.37 -12.01 -5.01
C GLN A 29 -8.88 -12.26 -5.19
N PRO A 30 -9.68 -12.59 -4.15
CA PRO A 30 -11.12 -12.85 -4.30
C PRO A 30 -11.94 -11.60 -4.72
N HIS A 31 -11.34 -10.43 -4.64
CA HIS A 31 -11.98 -9.13 -4.92
C HIS A 31 -11.57 -8.54 -6.27
N VAL A 32 -10.74 -9.24 -7.04
CA VAL A 32 -10.22 -8.79 -8.33
C VAL A 32 -10.68 -9.72 -9.44
N SER A 33 -11.33 -9.17 -10.46
CA SER A 33 -11.75 -9.84 -11.68
C SER A 33 -10.75 -9.61 -12.81
N SER A 34 -10.70 -10.49 -13.79
CA SER A 34 -9.82 -10.35 -14.97
C SER A 34 -10.17 -9.14 -15.87
N SER A 35 -11.35 -8.56 -15.71
CA SER A 35 -11.78 -7.34 -16.41
C SER A 35 -11.31 -6.06 -15.71
N ASP A 36 -10.91 -6.13 -14.45
CA ASP A 36 -10.65 -4.96 -13.61
C ASP A 36 -9.36 -4.23 -13.99
N LEU A 37 -9.37 -2.93 -13.77
CA LEU A 37 -8.19 -2.10 -13.71
C LEU A 37 -7.82 -1.87 -12.23
N VAL A 38 -6.68 -2.41 -11.83
CA VAL A 38 -6.20 -2.38 -10.44
C VAL A 38 -5.05 -1.39 -10.30
N LEU A 39 -5.05 -0.62 -9.22
CA LEU A 39 -3.93 0.23 -8.81
C LEU A 39 -3.29 -0.33 -7.54
N ASP A 40 -1.96 -0.51 -7.56
CA ASP A 40 -1.16 -0.86 -6.39
C ASP A 40 -0.36 0.36 -5.94
N VAL A 41 -0.80 1.00 -4.85
CA VAL A 41 -0.22 2.26 -4.33
C VAL A 41 0.90 1.97 -3.34
N GLY A 42 2.07 2.56 -3.58
CA GLY A 42 3.30 2.21 -2.87
C GLY A 42 3.78 0.83 -3.30
N THR A 43 3.79 0.56 -4.61
CA THR A 43 4.01 -0.79 -5.17
C THR A 43 5.34 -1.43 -4.76
N GLY A 44 6.33 -0.65 -4.33
CA GLY A 44 7.61 -1.14 -3.83
C GLY A 44 8.33 -2.02 -4.85
N SER A 45 8.52 -3.29 -4.49
CA SER A 45 9.12 -4.28 -5.39
C SER A 45 8.20 -4.72 -6.54
N GLY A 46 6.93 -4.33 -6.53
CA GLY A 46 5.90 -4.79 -7.47
C GLY A 46 5.26 -6.13 -7.09
N TYR A 47 5.49 -6.65 -5.89
CA TYR A 47 5.04 -7.98 -5.49
C TYR A 47 3.51 -8.14 -5.53
N VAL A 48 2.76 -7.21 -4.91
CA VAL A 48 1.28 -7.26 -4.88
C VAL A 48 0.74 -7.14 -6.30
N ALA A 49 1.21 -6.15 -7.06
CA ALA A 49 0.79 -5.93 -8.44
C ALA A 49 1.06 -7.14 -9.34
N ALA A 50 2.27 -7.72 -9.30
CA ALA A 50 2.64 -8.87 -10.11
C ALA A 50 1.84 -10.13 -9.72
N THR A 51 1.61 -10.34 -8.42
CA THR A 51 0.82 -11.47 -7.91
C THR A 51 -0.62 -11.38 -8.39
N LEU A 52 -1.28 -10.21 -8.25
CA LEU A 52 -2.65 -10.01 -8.70
C LEU A 52 -2.77 -10.18 -10.23
N ALA A 53 -1.87 -9.57 -11.00
CA ALA A 53 -1.88 -9.74 -12.46
C ALA A 53 -1.76 -11.22 -12.87
N ALA A 54 -0.86 -11.98 -12.24
CA ALA A 54 -0.62 -13.38 -12.56
C ALA A 54 -1.79 -14.30 -12.15
N THR A 55 -2.43 -14.04 -11.01
CA THR A 55 -3.45 -14.96 -10.45
C THR A 55 -4.86 -14.65 -10.94
N THR A 56 -5.17 -13.39 -11.25
CA THR A 56 -6.52 -12.97 -11.65
C THR A 56 -6.66 -12.66 -13.14
N GLY A 57 -5.56 -12.38 -13.83
CA GLY A 57 -5.55 -11.90 -15.21
C GLY A 57 -5.94 -10.42 -15.35
N ALA A 58 -6.11 -9.69 -14.24
CA ALA A 58 -6.44 -8.26 -14.24
C ALA A 58 -5.32 -7.41 -14.83
N ARG A 59 -5.67 -6.20 -15.27
CA ARG A 59 -4.68 -5.17 -15.62
C ARG A 59 -4.26 -4.42 -14.36
N VAL A 60 -3.01 -4.52 -13.98
CA VAL A 60 -2.50 -3.91 -12.75
C VAL A 60 -1.46 -2.84 -13.08
N VAL A 61 -1.59 -1.67 -12.47
CA VAL A 61 -0.65 -0.56 -12.53
C VAL A 61 -0.11 -0.31 -11.13
N GLY A 62 1.20 -0.20 -10.98
CA GLY A 62 1.84 0.21 -9.74
C GLY A 62 2.14 1.71 -9.73
N VAL A 63 2.13 2.32 -8.57
CA VAL A 63 2.65 3.68 -8.36
C VAL A 63 3.56 3.71 -7.14
N ASP A 64 4.68 4.43 -7.25
CA ASP A 64 5.60 4.64 -6.14
C ASP A 64 6.34 5.97 -6.29
N VAL A 65 6.66 6.62 -5.19
CA VAL A 65 7.46 7.85 -5.17
C VAL A 65 8.95 7.55 -5.35
N ASN A 66 9.38 6.38 -4.92
CA ASN A 66 10.77 5.91 -4.96
C ASN A 66 11.14 5.43 -6.38
N PRO A 67 12.10 6.08 -7.06
CA PRO A 67 12.52 5.67 -8.40
C PRO A 67 13.16 4.27 -8.44
N HIS A 68 13.77 3.81 -7.36
CA HIS A 68 14.35 2.46 -7.28
C HIS A 68 13.26 1.39 -7.18
N ALA A 69 12.18 1.68 -6.45
CA ALA A 69 10.98 0.83 -6.40
C ALA A 69 10.33 0.73 -7.78
N CYS A 70 10.13 1.87 -8.47
CA CYS A 70 9.60 1.88 -9.83
C CYS A 70 10.46 1.03 -10.79
N ALA A 71 11.78 1.17 -10.74
CA ALA A 71 12.68 0.39 -11.59
C ALA A 71 12.59 -1.11 -11.31
N ARG A 72 12.46 -1.49 -10.02
CA ARG A 72 12.34 -2.89 -9.60
C ARG A 72 11.00 -3.50 -10.00
N ALA A 73 9.89 -2.79 -9.77
CA ALA A 73 8.54 -3.22 -10.19
C ALA A 73 8.47 -3.38 -11.72
N TYR A 74 9.06 -2.45 -12.48
CA TYR A 74 9.14 -2.57 -13.93
C TYR A 74 9.93 -3.82 -14.37
N ALA A 75 11.06 -4.11 -13.72
CA ALA A 75 11.84 -5.32 -13.99
C ALA A 75 11.09 -6.61 -13.64
N ALA A 76 10.13 -6.54 -12.70
CA ALA A 76 9.22 -7.64 -12.36
C ALA A 76 8.02 -7.76 -13.34
N GLY A 77 7.95 -6.93 -14.38
CA GLY A 77 6.90 -6.96 -15.40
C GLY A 77 5.66 -6.12 -15.09
N VAL A 78 5.69 -5.31 -14.02
CA VAL A 78 4.58 -4.44 -13.64
C VAL A 78 4.62 -3.14 -14.45
N GLN A 79 3.47 -2.71 -14.97
CA GLN A 79 3.33 -1.34 -15.49
C GLN A 79 3.36 -0.38 -14.28
N VAL A 80 4.32 0.55 -14.26
CA VAL A 80 4.54 1.41 -13.10
C VAL A 80 4.67 2.87 -13.48
N ILE A 81 4.13 3.74 -12.64
CA ILE A 81 4.21 5.20 -12.75
C ILE A 81 4.94 5.71 -11.50
N ARG A 82 5.87 6.64 -11.69
CA ARG A 82 6.45 7.36 -10.55
C ARG A 82 5.53 8.51 -10.15
N GLY A 83 5.00 8.46 -8.92
CA GLY A 83 4.06 9.45 -8.39
C GLY A 83 3.88 9.35 -6.89
N ASP A 84 3.31 10.40 -6.30
CA ASP A 84 2.98 10.44 -4.87
C ASP A 84 1.52 10.02 -4.67
N LEU A 85 1.32 8.85 -4.07
CA LEU A 85 0.00 8.23 -3.85
C LEU A 85 -0.82 8.19 -5.16
N VAL A 86 -2.04 8.75 -5.13
CA VAL A 86 -2.95 8.74 -6.28
C VAL A 86 -2.92 10.02 -7.12
N SER A 87 -2.00 10.96 -6.85
CA SER A 87 -1.96 12.29 -7.47
C SER A 87 -1.78 12.29 -9.00
N ALA A 88 -1.18 11.24 -9.56
CA ALA A 88 -0.91 11.12 -10.99
C ALA A 88 -2.11 10.62 -11.82
N PHE A 89 -3.21 10.22 -11.17
CA PHE A 89 -4.34 9.56 -11.83
C PHE A 89 -5.56 10.48 -11.92
N ARG A 90 -6.40 10.19 -12.93
CA ARG A 90 -7.68 10.87 -13.14
C ARG A 90 -8.75 10.28 -12.21
N ASP A 91 -9.85 11.00 -12.10
CA ASP A 91 -11.03 10.58 -11.37
C ASP A 91 -11.67 9.32 -12.04
N ASP A 92 -12.42 8.55 -11.26
CA ASP A 92 -13.26 7.43 -11.70
C ASP A 92 -12.53 6.41 -12.59
N GLN A 93 -11.34 5.97 -12.19
CA GLN A 93 -10.48 5.18 -13.08
C GLN A 93 -10.32 3.72 -12.67
N PHE A 94 -10.27 3.38 -11.38
CA PHE A 94 -9.87 2.07 -10.90
C PHE A 94 -11.02 1.30 -10.25
N ASP A 95 -11.15 0.02 -10.63
CA ASP A 95 -12.11 -0.90 -10.03
C ASP A 95 -11.63 -1.36 -8.66
N VAL A 96 -10.32 -1.57 -8.49
CA VAL A 96 -9.73 -1.94 -7.21
C VAL A 96 -8.45 -1.13 -6.97
N VAL A 97 -8.29 -0.60 -5.76
CA VAL A 97 -7.05 0.04 -5.30
C VAL A 97 -6.50 -0.75 -4.12
N CYS A 98 -5.28 -1.25 -4.24
CA CYS A 98 -4.54 -1.89 -3.14
C CYS A 98 -3.54 -0.89 -2.55
N CYS A 99 -3.36 -0.91 -1.22
CA CYS A 99 -2.35 -0.11 -0.55
C CYS A 99 -1.79 -0.83 0.67
N ASN A 100 -0.46 -0.98 0.71
CA ASN A 100 0.31 -1.32 1.89
C ASN A 100 1.14 -0.09 2.26
N PRO A 101 0.62 0.84 3.08
CA PRO A 101 1.32 2.08 3.38
C PRO A 101 2.43 1.85 4.41
N PRO A 102 3.47 2.71 4.46
CA PRO A 102 4.38 2.73 5.59
C PRO A 102 3.62 3.06 6.88
N TYR A 103 3.82 2.23 7.90
CA TYR A 103 3.01 2.27 9.12
C TYR A 103 3.82 2.28 10.43
N LEU A 104 5.15 2.21 10.38
CA LEU A 104 5.94 2.25 11.60
C LEU A 104 5.90 3.64 12.24
N PRO A 105 5.54 3.76 13.53
CA PRO A 105 5.67 5.02 14.25
C PRO A 105 7.15 5.40 14.36
N THR A 106 7.49 6.59 13.87
CA THR A 106 8.87 7.11 13.87
C THR A 106 8.84 8.56 14.31
N GLU A 107 9.55 8.87 15.41
CA GLU A 107 9.70 10.26 15.87
C GLU A 107 10.52 11.07 14.86
N PRO A 108 10.20 12.37 14.66
CA PRO A 108 10.86 13.20 13.65
C PRO A 108 12.38 13.23 13.75
N GLU A 109 12.92 13.17 14.99
CA GLU A 109 14.35 13.17 15.26
C GLU A 109 15.03 11.84 14.90
N ALA A 110 14.24 10.78 14.73
CA ALA A 110 14.70 9.44 14.35
C ALA A 110 14.51 9.17 12.85
N GLU A 111 13.76 10.00 12.12
CA GLU A 111 13.58 9.86 10.68
C GLU A 111 14.91 10.09 9.94
N TRP A 112 15.20 9.21 9.00
CA TRP A 112 16.37 9.32 8.13
C TRP A 112 15.95 9.79 6.74
N ASP A 113 16.83 10.57 6.10
CA ASP A 113 16.60 11.05 4.74
C ASP A 113 17.08 9.98 3.74
N ASP A 114 16.36 8.85 3.68
CA ASP A 114 16.62 7.80 2.71
C ASP A 114 15.32 7.11 2.24
N TRP A 115 15.43 6.32 1.17
CA TRP A 115 14.28 5.66 0.55
C TRP A 115 13.69 4.53 1.40
N MET A 116 14.49 3.89 2.24
CA MET A 116 13.99 2.84 3.13
C MET A 116 13.16 3.43 4.26
N GLU A 117 13.57 4.57 4.81
CA GLU A 117 12.78 5.28 5.81
C GLU A 117 11.41 5.67 5.25
N LEU A 118 11.36 6.22 4.02
CA LEU A 118 10.09 6.53 3.35
C LEU A 118 9.19 5.32 3.14
N ALA A 119 9.76 4.12 2.97
CA ALA A 119 9.00 2.89 2.82
C ALA A 119 8.48 2.31 4.15
N LEU A 120 9.02 2.73 5.29
CA LEU A 120 8.71 2.18 6.61
C LEU A 120 7.98 3.17 7.51
N SER A 121 8.38 4.45 7.51
CA SER A 121 7.89 5.45 8.44
C SER A 121 6.51 5.98 8.09
N GLY A 122 5.55 5.71 8.97
CA GLY A 122 4.24 6.36 8.97
C GLY A 122 4.21 7.67 9.77
N GLY A 123 5.38 8.23 10.14
CA GLY A 123 5.49 9.39 11.03
C GLY A 123 5.20 9.04 12.50
N PRO A 124 5.09 10.04 13.39
CA PRO A 124 5.00 9.82 14.85
C PRO A 124 3.85 8.91 15.29
N THR A 125 2.80 8.84 14.52
CA THR A 125 1.61 8.02 14.82
C THR A 125 1.48 6.77 13.95
N GLY A 126 2.40 6.54 13.01
CA GLY A 126 2.29 5.50 12.00
C GLY A 126 1.23 5.76 10.94
N ARG A 127 0.50 6.88 10.97
CA ARG A 127 -0.66 7.15 10.12
C ARG A 127 -0.49 8.25 9.08
N ARG A 128 0.62 8.99 9.10
CA ARG A 128 0.84 10.14 8.20
C ARG A 128 0.54 9.84 6.73
N VAL A 129 0.97 8.70 6.24
CA VAL A 129 0.81 8.34 4.82
C VAL A 129 -0.58 7.79 4.54
N VAL A 130 -1.09 6.89 5.40
CA VAL A 130 -2.41 6.30 5.20
C VAL A 130 -3.53 7.35 5.31
N GLU A 131 -3.41 8.34 6.19
CA GLU A 131 -4.39 9.43 6.29
C GLU A 131 -4.45 10.25 5.00
N ARG A 132 -3.28 10.63 4.42
CA ARG A 132 -3.21 11.31 3.11
C ARG A 132 -3.81 10.46 1.98
N PHE A 133 -3.55 9.17 1.99
CA PHE A 133 -4.11 8.23 1.04
C PHE A 133 -5.64 8.19 1.12
N LEU A 134 -6.19 8.03 2.33
CA LEU A 134 -7.63 7.99 2.56
C LEU A 134 -8.35 9.28 2.17
N ASP A 135 -7.67 10.43 2.25
CA ASP A 135 -8.24 11.74 1.90
C ASP A 135 -8.47 11.89 0.38
N ASP A 136 -7.74 11.16 -0.45
CA ASP A 136 -7.76 11.36 -1.92
C ASP A 136 -8.16 10.10 -2.72
N VAL A 137 -8.07 8.90 -2.13
CA VAL A 137 -8.28 7.63 -2.85
C VAL A 137 -9.69 7.50 -3.44
N GLY A 138 -10.71 8.01 -2.77
CA GLY A 138 -12.10 7.96 -3.26
C GLY A 138 -12.27 8.60 -4.63
N ARG A 139 -11.48 9.61 -4.95
CA ARG A 139 -11.54 10.32 -6.22
C ARG A 139 -11.20 9.42 -7.43
N VAL A 140 -10.26 8.50 -7.26
CA VAL A 140 -9.76 7.67 -8.37
C VAL A 140 -10.52 6.36 -8.54
N LEU A 141 -11.43 6.01 -7.62
CA LEU A 141 -12.26 4.81 -7.71
C LEU A 141 -13.37 4.97 -8.75
N ALA A 142 -13.59 3.94 -9.55
CA ALA A 142 -14.81 3.78 -10.34
C ALA A 142 -16.04 3.67 -9.42
N SER A 143 -17.24 3.88 -9.96
CA SER A 143 -18.48 3.93 -9.17
C SER A 143 -18.75 2.72 -8.28
N ASP A 144 -18.34 1.52 -8.73
CA ASP A 144 -18.49 0.28 -7.99
C ASP A 144 -17.13 -0.22 -7.42
N GLY A 145 -16.12 0.66 -7.42
CA GLY A 145 -14.76 0.34 -7.01
C GLY A 145 -14.61 0.14 -5.50
N CYS A 146 -13.50 -0.47 -5.10
CA CYS A 146 -13.17 -0.64 -3.69
C CYS A 146 -11.67 -0.47 -3.42
N VAL A 147 -11.34 -0.20 -2.16
CA VAL A 147 -9.95 -0.18 -1.67
C VAL A 147 -9.70 -1.42 -0.81
N LEU A 148 -8.54 -2.03 -0.98
CA LEU A 148 -8.00 -3.06 -0.10
C LEU A 148 -6.76 -2.48 0.58
N LEU A 149 -6.90 -2.18 1.86
CA LEU A 149 -5.89 -1.48 2.65
C LEU A 149 -5.33 -2.41 3.72
N LEU A 150 -4.00 -2.55 3.73
CA LEU A 150 -3.32 -3.15 4.88
C LEU A 150 -3.19 -2.13 6.00
N ALA A 151 -3.50 -2.56 7.21
CA ALA A 151 -3.30 -1.79 8.43
C ALA A 151 -2.63 -2.65 9.50
N SER A 152 -1.74 -2.04 10.28
CA SER A 152 -1.09 -2.67 11.43
C SER A 152 -1.65 -2.11 12.74
N SER A 153 -1.67 -2.93 13.79
CA SER A 153 -1.99 -2.48 15.15
C SER A 153 -1.05 -1.37 15.65
N LEU A 154 0.13 -1.24 15.04
CA LEU A 154 1.10 -0.18 15.37
C LEU A 154 0.61 1.22 14.98
N MET A 155 -0.30 1.32 14.00
CA MET A 155 -0.88 2.60 13.56
C MET A 155 -2.24 2.92 14.20
N ASP A 156 -2.73 2.13 15.16
CA ASP A 156 -4.07 2.26 15.75
C ASP A 156 -5.18 2.09 14.68
N ILE A 157 -5.53 0.84 14.40
CA ILE A 157 -6.46 0.45 13.32
C ILE A 157 -7.81 1.16 13.44
N ASP A 158 -8.31 1.36 14.66
CA ASP A 158 -9.61 2.01 14.86
C ASP A 158 -9.59 3.47 14.38
N ARG A 159 -8.47 4.17 14.52
CA ARG A 159 -8.29 5.52 13.95
C ARG A 159 -8.25 5.53 12.42
N VAL A 160 -7.67 4.49 11.83
CA VAL A 160 -7.68 4.32 10.36
C VAL A 160 -9.10 4.08 9.87
N VAL A 161 -9.87 3.23 10.56
CA VAL A 161 -11.29 2.96 10.28
C VAL A 161 -12.13 4.24 10.42
N ASP A 162 -11.97 4.99 11.51
CA ASP A 162 -12.67 6.26 11.74
C ASP A 162 -12.36 7.27 10.62
N ARG A 163 -11.09 7.34 10.17
CA ARG A 163 -10.69 8.23 9.07
C ARG A 163 -11.33 7.82 7.75
N ALA A 164 -11.33 6.51 7.42
CA ALA A 164 -11.98 6.00 6.22
C ALA A 164 -13.49 6.29 6.23
N ALA A 165 -14.17 6.03 7.34
CA ALA A 165 -15.59 6.36 7.50
C ALA A 165 -15.86 7.87 7.33
N SER A 166 -15.00 8.72 7.89
CA SER A 166 -15.13 10.19 7.75
C SER A 166 -14.94 10.67 6.30
N ASN A 167 -14.26 9.87 5.47
CA ASN A 167 -14.05 10.13 4.04
C ASN A 167 -15.08 9.44 3.12
N GLY A 168 -16.19 8.93 3.68
CA GLY A 168 -17.29 8.39 2.89
C GLY A 168 -17.17 6.91 2.54
N PHE A 169 -16.47 6.11 3.36
CA PHE A 169 -16.34 4.68 3.14
C PHE A 169 -17.06 3.84 4.20
N ASP A 170 -17.75 2.80 3.76
CA ASP A 170 -18.07 1.64 4.58
C ASP A 170 -16.82 0.76 4.74
N VAL A 171 -16.53 0.30 5.96
CA VAL A 171 -15.32 -0.44 6.28
C VAL A 171 -15.63 -1.85 6.73
N GLY A 172 -15.16 -2.85 5.99
CA GLY A 172 -15.22 -4.27 6.35
C GLY A 172 -13.83 -4.84 6.63
N ARG A 173 -13.64 -5.55 7.74
CA ARG A 173 -12.41 -6.32 7.99
C ARG A 173 -12.49 -7.64 7.23
N LEU A 174 -11.49 -7.96 6.39
CA LEU A 174 -11.46 -9.18 5.58
C LEU A 174 -10.67 -10.31 6.27
N VAL A 175 -9.50 -10.00 6.75
CA VAL A 175 -8.58 -10.96 7.38
C VAL A 175 -7.72 -10.26 8.41
N GLU A 176 -7.34 -10.99 9.45
CA GLU A 176 -6.46 -10.53 10.51
C GLU A 176 -5.46 -11.63 10.85
N GLU A 177 -4.18 -11.29 10.92
CA GLU A 177 -3.11 -12.20 11.31
C GLU A 177 -2.25 -11.56 12.40
N SER A 178 -2.01 -12.31 13.49
CA SER A 178 -1.22 -11.85 14.63
C SER A 178 0.21 -12.35 14.54
N TYR A 179 1.15 -11.43 14.74
CA TYR A 179 2.59 -11.66 14.81
C TYR A 179 3.11 -11.28 16.19
N PRO A 180 4.36 -11.63 16.57
CA PRO A 180 4.87 -11.38 17.92
C PRO A 180 4.81 -9.93 18.41
N PHE A 181 4.87 -8.95 17.49
CA PHE A 181 4.94 -7.52 17.82
C PHE A 181 3.81 -6.70 17.25
N GLU A 182 3.00 -7.28 16.36
CA GLU A 182 1.90 -6.56 15.70
C GLU A 182 0.80 -7.53 15.24
N THR A 183 -0.36 -6.96 14.98
CA THR A 183 -1.43 -7.63 14.25
C THR A 183 -1.65 -6.87 12.94
N LEU A 184 -1.60 -7.61 11.83
CA LEU A 184 -1.88 -7.09 10.50
C LEU A 184 -3.34 -7.37 10.14
N THR A 185 -4.03 -6.37 9.60
CA THR A 185 -5.42 -6.48 9.19
C THR A 185 -5.57 -5.95 7.76
N VAL A 186 -6.22 -6.70 6.89
CA VAL A 186 -6.67 -6.16 5.60
C VAL A 186 -8.13 -5.72 5.74
N VAL A 187 -8.38 -4.45 5.44
CA VAL A 187 -9.72 -3.87 5.40
C VAL A 187 -10.15 -3.61 3.97
N LYS A 188 -11.43 -3.82 3.68
CA LYS A 188 -12.07 -3.42 2.43
C LYS A 188 -12.88 -2.15 2.69
N LEU A 189 -12.63 -1.14 1.87
CA LEU A 189 -13.36 0.13 1.90
C LEU A 189 -14.21 0.22 0.65
N VAL A 190 -15.48 0.53 0.80
CA VAL A 190 -16.45 0.70 -0.29
C VAL A 190 -17.08 2.09 -0.15
N PRO A 191 -17.05 2.95 -1.18
CA PRO A 191 -17.72 4.25 -1.13
C PRO A 191 -19.23 4.10 -0.86
N TRP A 192 -19.84 5.09 -0.17
CA TRP A 192 -21.30 5.16 0.05
C TRP A 192 -22.05 5.57 -1.20
#